data_da1573da5277696f6a4a27b9680d5b16
#
_entry.id   da1573da5277696f6a4a27b9680d5b16
#
_cell.length_a   1.000
_cell.length_b   1.000
_cell.length_c   1.000
_cell.angle_alpha   90.00
_cell.angle_beta   90.00
_cell.angle_gamma   90.00
#
_symmetry.space_group_name_H-M   'P 1'
#
loop_
_entity.id
_entity.type
_entity.pdbx_description
1 polymer ?
#
loop_
_entity_poly.entity_id
_entity_poly.type
_entity_poly.pdbx_seq_one_letter_code
_entity_poly.pdbx_strand_id
1 'polypeptide(L)'
;RVVSRDLIPFMRSRNVEFVAKRVKPLTRLYAFFDGVDISKFCVPKLLEISMTSGTFQVGETIVGEMQRTGLAELNRNDAVASIRFRAAQSNHREGPYDSPTKTYPQNPYSNIDLAATYSSTSTILNVDTASLSSEARGDFFGHVESGMVLRGSTSGALATVTNVRLISDLAAVLIGSYFIPDGNNVNHPRFETGTKTFTLVNDIDNNQDDA
;
A
#
# COMPACT_ATOMS: atom_id res chain seq x y z
N ARG A 1 -6.29 14.33 39.61
CA ARG A 1 -6.35 15.67 39.00
C ARG A 1 -6.23 15.52 37.50
N VAL A 2 -7.30 15.79 36.75
CA VAL A 2 -7.26 15.85 35.28
C VAL A 2 -6.52 17.11 34.91
N VAL A 3 -5.42 17.01 34.19
CA VAL A 3 -4.55 18.12 33.81
C VAL A 3 -4.98 18.76 32.49
N SER A 4 -5.45 17.94 31.53
CA SER A 4 -6.12 18.42 30.33
C SER A 4 -7.06 17.32 29.78
N ARG A 5 -8.03 17.73 28.95
CA ARG A 5 -8.86 16.87 28.12
C ARG A 5 -8.76 17.44 26.70
N ASP A 6 -7.92 16.80 25.90
CA ASP A 6 -7.82 17.13 24.48
C ASP A 6 -8.66 16.14 23.69
N LEU A 7 -9.61 16.66 22.91
CA LEU A 7 -10.33 15.89 21.91
C LEU A 7 -9.44 15.75 20.69
N ILE A 8 -9.17 14.51 20.25
CA ILE A 8 -8.53 14.22 18.97
C ILE A 8 -9.65 14.17 17.93
N PRO A 9 -9.89 15.24 17.16
CA PRO A 9 -11.03 15.33 16.26
C PRO A 9 -10.89 14.46 15.04
N PHE A 10 -9.65 14.12 14.65
CA PHE A 10 -9.35 13.37 13.44
C PHE A 10 -8.74 12.00 13.73
N MET A 11 -8.96 11.08 12.78
CA MET A 11 -8.34 9.76 12.82
C MET A 11 -6.81 9.88 12.81
N ARG A 12 -6.15 9.03 13.60
CA ARG A 12 -4.69 8.96 13.62
C ARG A 12 -4.16 8.32 12.35
N SER A 13 -3.00 8.80 11.92
CA SER A 13 -2.23 8.21 10.81
C SER A 13 -1.85 6.77 11.12
N ARG A 14 -2.30 5.86 10.28
CA ARG A 14 -1.96 4.43 10.34
C ARG A 14 -2.38 3.72 9.06
N ASN A 15 -1.86 2.53 8.88
CA ASN A 15 -2.35 1.64 7.83
C ASN A 15 -3.48 0.73 8.34
N VAL A 16 -4.43 0.45 7.48
CA VAL A 16 -5.51 -0.52 7.71
C VAL A 16 -5.55 -1.48 6.54
N GLU A 17 -5.36 -2.78 6.80
CA GLU A 17 -5.48 -3.80 5.76
C GLU A 17 -6.93 -3.94 5.33
N PHE A 18 -7.14 -4.13 4.04
CA PHE A 18 -8.43 -4.52 3.47
C PHE A 18 -8.28 -5.73 2.56
N VAL A 19 -9.31 -6.56 2.54
CA VAL A 19 -9.40 -7.74 1.69
C VAL A 19 -10.77 -7.75 1.05
N ALA A 20 -10.83 -7.52 -0.26
CA ALA A 20 -12.05 -7.66 -1.04
C ALA A 20 -12.07 -9.04 -1.71
N LYS A 21 -13.18 -9.75 -1.59
CA LYS A 21 -13.39 -11.08 -2.18
C LYS A 21 -14.65 -11.07 -3.05
N ARG A 22 -14.67 -11.91 -4.08
CA ARG A 22 -15.80 -12.03 -5.02
C ARG A 22 -16.04 -10.74 -5.83
N VAL A 23 -14.99 -9.96 -6.02
CA VAL A 23 -15.03 -8.82 -6.96
C VAL A 23 -14.86 -9.34 -8.40
N LYS A 24 -15.17 -8.50 -9.39
CA LYS A 24 -14.93 -8.89 -10.78
C LYS A 24 -13.43 -9.14 -11.00
N PRO A 25 -13.01 -10.31 -11.53
CA PRO A 25 -11.60 -10.61 -11.77
C PRO A 25 -10.94 -9.64 -12.74
N LEU A 26 -9.63 -9.44 -12.58
CA LEU A 26 -8.77 -8.63 -13.45
C LEU A 26 -9.33 -7.23 -13.70
N THR A 27 -9.99 -6.67 -12.70
CA THR A 27 -10.66 -5.37 -12.79
C THR A 27 -9.96 -4.35 -11.91
N ARG A 28 -9.72 -3.16 -12.47
CA ARG A 28 -9.22 -2.02 -11.72
C ARG A 28 -10.31 -1.50 -10.79
N LEU A 29 -9.94 -1.25 -9.54
CA LEU A 29 -10.83 -0.71 -8.51
C LEU A 29 -10.27 0.61 -7.98
N TYR A 30 -11.16 1.47 -7.56
CA TYR A 30 -10.88 2.75 -6.92
C TYR A 30 -11.42 2.70 -5.49
N ALA A 31 -10.66 3.26 -4.57
CA ALA A 31 -10.99 3.23 -3.15
C ALA A 31 -11.53 4.57 -2.68
N PHE A 32 -12.64 4.53 -1.97
CA PHE A 32 -13.26 5.70 -1.37
C PHE A 32 -13.46 5.49 0.13
N PHE A 33 -13.30 6.56 0.89
CA PHE A 33 -13.54 6.57 2.33
C PHE A 33 -14.49 7.73 2.65
N ASP A 34 -15.69 7.41 3.13
CA ASP A 34 -16.80 8.36 3.27
C ASP A 34 -17.04 9.19 1.98
N GLY A 35 -16.96 8.57 0.81
CA GLY A 35 -17.14 9.21 -0.48
C GLY A 35 -15.96 10.03 -1.00
N VAL A 36 -14.86 10.11 -0.25
CA VAL A 36 -13.63 10.79 -0.68
C VAL A 36 -12.70 9.80 -1.34
N ASP A 37 -12.18 10.10 -2.54
CA ASP A 37 -11.19 9.26 -3.22
C ASP A 37 -9.88 9.20 -2.41
N ILE A 38 -9.54 7.98 -1.99
CA ILE A 38 -8.33 7.68 -1.23
C ILE A 38 -7.40 6.72 -1.98
N SER A 39 -7.65 6.48 -3.26
CA SER A 39 -6.91 5.48 -4.05
C SER A 39 -5.39 5.71 -4.01
N LYS A 40 -4.94 6.96 -3.99
CA LYS A 40 -3.50 7.32 -3.88
C LYS A 40 -2.86 6.95 -2.54
N PHE A 41 -3.65 6.74 -1.49
CA PHE A 41 -3.19 6.32 -0.18
C PHE A 41 -3.33 4.82 0.05
N CYS A 42 -3.74 4.06 -0.97
CA CYS A 42 -3.85 2.62 -0.90
C CYS A 42 -2.60 1.95 -1.45
N VAL A 43 -2.06 1.02 -0.69
CA VAL A 43 -0.93 0.18 -1.09
C VAL A 43 -1.47 -1.18 -1.51
N PRO A 44 -1.39 -1.57 -2.79
CA PRO A 44 -1.74 -2.92 -3.20
C PRO A 44 -0.75 -3.92 -2.62
N LYS A 45 -1.20 -5.14 -2.36
CA LYS A 45 -0.32 -6.21 -1.88
C LYS A 45 0.82 -6.51 -2.87
N LEU A 46 0.55 -6.44 -4.15
CA LEU A 46 1.54 -6.59 -5.21
C LEU A 46 1.86 -5.21 -5.81
N LEU A 47 3.11 -4.78 -5.65
CA LEU A 47 3.63 -3.54 -6.25
C LEU A 47 4.30 -3.85 -7.58
N GLU A 48 3.98 -3.07 -8.61
CA GLU A 48 4.72 -3.08 -9.87
C GLU A 48 6.02 -2.30 -9.70
N ILE A 49 7.14 -2.95 -9.96
CA ILE A 49 8.48 -2.38 -9.79
C ILE A 49 9.36 -2.59 -11.02
N SER A 50 10.41 -1.80 -11.11
CA SER A 50 11.56 -2.03 -11.98
C SER A 50 12.81 -2.11 -11.12
N MET A 51 13.49 -3.25 -11.17
CA MET A 51 14.75 -3.43 -10.42
C MET A 51 15.84 -2.55 -11.02
N THR A 52 16.59 -1.87 -10.15
CA THR A 52 17.75 -1.08 -10.50
C THR A 52 19.04 -1.84 -10.17
N SER A 53 19.06 -2.52 -9.03
CA SER A 53 20.21 -3.35 -8.62
C SER A 53 19.83 -4.35 -7.53
N GLY A 54 20.58 -5.44 -7.45
CA GLY A 54 20.43 -6.43 -6.41
C GLY A 54 19.18 -7.30 -6.53
N THR A 55 18.84 -7.96 -5.44
CA THR A 55 17.67 -8.86 -5.33
C THR A 55 17.11 -8.74 -3.92
N PHE A 56 15.82 -8.49 -3.80
CA PHE A 56 15.14 -8.43 -2.49
C PHE A 56 15.12 -9.79 -1.80
N GLN A 57 15.12 -9.75 -0.48
CA GLN A 57 15.00 -10.93 0.37
C GLN A 57 13.62 -10.98 1.03
N VAL A 58 13.04 -12.18 1.09
CA VAL A 58 11.80 -12.40 1.83
C VAL A 58 12.02 -12.09 3.31
N GLY A 59 11.09 -11.34 3.89
CA GLY A 59 11.14 -10.95 5.30
C GLY A 59 11.99 -9.73 5.61
N GLU A 60 12.76 -9.20 4.65
CA GLU A 60 13.50 -7.96 4.90
C GLU A 60 12.60 -6.74 4.95
N THR A 61 13.06 -5.72 5.67
CA THR A 61 12.41 -4.41 5.67
C THR A 61 12.75 -3.66 4.39
N ILE A 62 11.72 -3.16 3.72
CA ILE A 62 11.83 -2.27 2.58
C ILE A 62 11.50 -0.84 3.04
N VAL A 63 12.33 0.10 2.63
CA VAL A 63 12.10 1.53 2.86
C VAL A 63 11.93 2.21 1.51
N GLY A 64 10.85 2.96 1.35
CA GLY A 64 10.57 3.78 0.18
C GLY A 64 10.47 5.24 0.54
N GLU A 65 11.12 6.08 -0.25
CA GLU A 65 11.08 7.53 -0.10
C GLU A 65 10.91 8.19 -1.47
N MET A 66 10.03 9.19 -1.53
CA MET A 66 9.85 10.03 -2.70
C MET A 66 10.60 11.33 -2.48
N GLN A 67 11.67 11.56 -3.21
CA GLN A 67 12.33 12.85 -3.22
C GLN A 67 11.62 13.78 -4.21
N ARG A 68 10.96 14.81 -3.72
CA ARG A 68 10.49 15.91 -4.57
C ARG A 68 11.68 16.80 -4.90
N THR A 69 12.26 16.61 -6.07
CA THR A 69 13.28 17.53 -6.60
C THR A 69 12.63 18.83 -7.01
N GLY A 70 13.06 19.95 -6.46
CA GLY A 70 12.79 21.28 -7.00
C GLY A 70 11.98 22.27 -6.16
N LEU A 71 11.65 21.95 -4.91
CA LEU A 71 10.98 22.90 -4.01
C LEU A 71 11.81 23.08 -2.74
N ALA A 72 12.85 23.89 -2.84
CA ALA A 72 13.82 24.14 -1.76
C ALA A 72 13.24 24.87 -0.54
N GLU A 73 11.98 25.26 -0.54
CA GLU A 73 11.36 26.04 0.53
C GLU A 73 9.93 25.61 0.92
N LEU A 74 9.50 24.39 0.62
CA LEU A 74 8.25 23.91 1.17
C LEU A 74 8.49 23.39 2.58
N ASN A 75 7.66 23.91 3.50
CA ASN A 75 7.64 23.57 4.91
C ASN A 75 7.86 22.07 5.14
N ARG A 76 8.66 21.72 6.16
CA ARG A 76 8.92 20.35 6.63
C ARG A 76 7.68 19.48 6.87
N ASN A 77 6.47 20.04 6.71
CA ASN A 77 5.18 19.36 6.85
C ASN A 77 4.59 18.87 5.51
N ASP A 78 5.16 19.24 4.36
CA ASP A 78 4.85 18.56 3.10
C ASP A 78 5.64 17.25 3.07
N ALA A 79 5.14 16.29 3.84
CA ALA A 79 5.76 14.99 3.97
C ALA A 79 5.92 14.38 2.58
N VAL A 80 7.16 14.24 2.16
CA VAL A 80 7.57 13.37 1.09
C VAL A 80 6.89 12.02 1.34
N ALA A 81 6.15 11.49 0.36
CA ALA A 81 5.52 10.19 0.51
C ALA A 81 6.60 9.20 0.91
N SER A 82 6.36 8.47 1.98
CA SER A 82 7.29 7.47 2.49
C SER A 82 6.53 6.23 2.91
N ILE A 83 7.20 5.09 2.79
CA ILE A 83 6.68 3.83 3.26
C ILE A 83 7.78 3.00 3.88
N ARG A 84 7.41 2.24 4.89
CA ARG A 84 8.25 1.20 5.46
C ARG A 84 7.42 -0.05 5.64
N PHE A 85 7.81 -1.15 5.01
CA PHE A 85 7.06 -2.39 5.04
C PHE A 85 8.02 -3.60 4.98
N ARG A 86 7.47 -4.79 5.18
CA ARG A 86 8.18 -6.05 5.08
C ARG A 86 7.90 -6.71 3.74
N ALA A 87 8.95 -7.20 3.07
CA ALA A 87 8.80 -7.99 1.85
C ALA A 87 8.21 -9.36 2.18
N ALA A 88 7.08 -9.72 1.56
CA ALA A 88 6.55 -11.07 1.61
C ALA A 88 7.18 -11.96 0.53
N GLN A 89 6.71 -13.20 0.37
CA GLN A 89 7.17 -14.09 -0.71
C GLN A 89 6.88 -13.47 -2.07
N SER A 90 7.72 -13.74 -3.07
CA SER A 90 7.59 -13.12 -4.40
C SER A 90 6.26 -13.44 -5.09
N ASN A 91 5.72 -14.63 -4.91
CA ASN A 91 4.38 -14.97 -5.38
C ASN A 91 3.30 -14.45 -4.41
N HIS A 92 2.13 -14.13 -4.96
CA HIS A 92 1.03 -13.58 -4.19
C HIS A 92 0.50 -14.59 -3.17
N ARG A 93 0.61 -14.25 -1.89
CA ARG A 93 0.10 -15.07 -0.78
C ARG A 93 -0.70 -14.22 0.20
N GLU A 94 -1.83 -14.75 0.64
CA GLU A 94 -2.64 -14.18 1.70
C GLU A 94 -2.01 -14.51 3.06
N GLY A 95 -2.10 -13.60 4.02
CA GLY A 95 -1.57 -13.75 5.35
C GLY A 95 -0.18 -13.13 5.54
N PRO A 96 0.39 -13.25 6.76
CA PRO A 96 1.71 -12.72 7.08
C PRO A 96 2.82 -13.38 6.26
N TYR A 97 3.94 -12.68 6.09
CA TYR A 97 5.06 -13.16 5.28
C TYR A 97 5.67 -14.47 5.83
N ASP A 98 5.65 -14.65 7.14
CA ASP A 98 6.20 -15.82 7.84
C ASP A 98 5.23 -17.00 7.95
N SER A 99 3.93 -16.76 7.78
CA SER A 99 2.87 -17.76 7.89
C SER A 99 1.75 -17.57 6.86
N PRO A 100 2.07 -17.61 5.56
CA PRO A 100 1.07 -17.41 4.51
C PRO A 100 0.05 -18.55 4.48
N THR A 101 -1.21 -18.19 4.29
CA THR A 101 -2.33 -19.14 4.33
C THR A 101 -2.78 -19.61 2.96
N LYS A 102 -2.69 -18.74 1.93
CA LYS A 102 -3.14 -19.05 0.57
C LYS A 102 -2.22 -18.43 -0.46
N THR A 103 -1.97 -19.16 -1.54
CA THR A 103 -1.11 -18.72 -2.64
C THR A 103 -1.94 -18.44 -3.89
N TYR A 104 -1.65 -17.33 -4.54
CA TYR A 104 -2.20 -16.92 -5.82
C TYR A 104 -1.03 -16.72 -6.80
N PRO A 105 -0.77 -17.68 -7.70
CA PRO A 105 0.42 -17.64 -8.55
C PRO A 105 0.33 -16.61 -9.67
N GLN A 106 -0.87 -16.14 -10.00
CA GLN A 106 -1.07 -15.29 -11.15
C GLN A 106 -0.84 -13.81 -10.86
N ASN A 107 -0.12 -13.17 -11.77
CA ASN A 107 0.09 -11.73 -11.74
C ASN A 107 -1.17 -11.00 -12.27
N PRO A 108 -1.84 -10.15 -11.47
CA PRO A 108 -3.03 -9.43 -11.90
C PRO A 108 -2.75 -8.34 -12.96
N TYR A 109 -1.48 -7.97 -13.15
CA TYR A 109 -1.06 -6.91 -14.07
C TYR A 109 -0.60 -7.44 -15.44
N SER A 110 -0.41 -8.76 -15.55
CA SER A 110 0.01 -9.44 -16.79
C SER A 110 -0.49 -10.87 -16.79
N ASN A 111 -0.44 -11.54 -17.96
CA ASN A 111 -0.83 -12.94 -18.10
C ASN A 111 0.31 -13.92 -17.74
N ILE A 112 1.32 -13.46 -17.02
CA ILE A 112 2.49 -14.25 -16.63
C ILE A 112 2.37 -14.60 -15.15
N ASP A 113 2.59 -15.86 -14.81
CA ASP A 113 2.62 -16.30 -13.42
C ASP A 113 3.73 -15.57 -12.63
N LEU A 114 3.48 -15.33 -11.35
CA LEU A 114 4.47 -14.78 -10.45
C LEU A 114 5.58 -15.80 -10.21
N ALA A 115 6.82 -15.34 -10.30
CA ALA A 115 7.98 -16.16 -9.96
C ALA A 115 7.92 -16.61 -8.50
N ALA A 116 8.44 -17.80 -8.20
CA ALA A 116 8.47 -18.31 -6.83
C ALA A 116 9.48 -17.57 -5.93
N THR A 117 10.48 -16.93 -6.52
CA THR A 117 11.54 -16.19 -5.82
C THR A 117 11.82 -14.85 -6.48
N TYR A 118 12.34 -13.90 -5.71
CA TYR A 118 12.84 -12.63 -6.25
C TYR A 118 14.12 -12.85 -7.07
N SER A 119 14.33 -11.97 -8.03
CA SER A 119 15.53 -11.89 -8.86
C SER A 119 15.87 -10.44 -9.17
N SER A 120 17.02 -10.22 -9.80
CA SER A 120 17.41 -8.87 -10.28
C SER A 120 16.55 -8.35 -11.44
N THR A 121 15.62 -9.16 -11.95
CA THR A 121 14.68 -8.80 -13.01
C THR A 121 13.22 -8.87 -12.54
N SER A 122 12.98 -8.97 -11.23
CA SER A 122 11.62 -8.99 -10.69
C SER A 122 10.86 -7.73 -11.06
N THR A 123 9.63 -7.90 -11.53
CA THR A 123 8.73 -6.81 -11.88
C THR A 123 7.64 -6.59 -10.82
N ILE A 124 7.57 -7.47 -9.83
CA ILE A 124 6.60 -7.44 -8.75
C ILE A 124 7.32 -7.58 -7.41
N LEU A 125 6.90 -6.76 -6.45
CA LEU A 125 7.30 -6.85 -5.04
C LEU A 125 6.04 -7.05 -4.19
N ASN A 126 6.03 -8.11 -3.39
CA ASN A 126 4.90 -8.45 -2.54
C ASN A 126 5.04 -7.79 -1.16
N VAL A 127 4.08 -6.95 -0.82
CA VAL A 127 4.01 -6.25 0.47
C VAL A 127 3.34 -7.14 1.51
N ASP A 128 3.96 -7.26 2.69
CA ASP A 128 3.27 -7.83 3.86
C ASP A 128 2.27 -6.82 4.42
N THR A 129 1.07 -6.80 3.85
CA THR A 129 0.01 -5.87 4.25
C THR A 129 -0.50 -6.12 5.67
N ALA A 130 -0.39 -7.34 6.17
CA ALA A 130 -0.74 -7.69 7.54
C ALA A 130 0.22 -7.04 8.55
N SER A 131 1.55 -7.10 8.29
CA SER A 131 2.53 -6.41 9.13
C SER A 131 2.42 -4.90 9.01
N LEU A 132 2.18 -4.37 7.81
CA LEU A 132 2.00 -2.95 7.58
C LEU A 132 0.83 -2.36 8.38
N SER A 133 -0.21 -3.15 8.62
CA SER A 133 -1.41 -2.73 9.35
C SER A 133 -1.36 -3.04 10.86
N SER A 134 -0.30 -3.69 11.34
CA SER A 134 -0.17 -4.13 12.74
C SER A 134 0.75 -3.22 13.54
N GLU A 135 0.19 -2.47 14.49
CA GLU A 135 0.95 -1.64 15.44
C GLU A 135 1.92 -2.47 16.32
N ALA A 136 1.63 -3.77 16.53
CA ALA A 136 2.44 -4.65 17.37
C ALA A 136 3.73 -5.13 16.69
N ARG A 137 3.89 -4.94 15.39
CA ARG A 137 5.02 -5.50 14.60
C ARG A 137 6.08 -4.46 14.18
N GLY A 138 6.04 -3.26 14.71
CA GLY A 138 7.07 -2.25 14.50
C GLY A 138 6.59 -1.03 13.69
N ASP A 139 7.54 -0.21 13.27
CA ASP A 139 7.33 1.09 12.62
C ASP A 139 6.99 0.96 11.13
N PHE A 140 6.13 -0.01 10.76
CA PHE A 140 5.70 -0.20 9.38
C PHE A 140 4.46 0.66 9.12
N PHE A 141 4.61 1.64 8.26
CA PHE A 141 3.53 2.56 7.89
C PHE A 141 3.83 3.26 6.58
N GLY A 142 2.83 3.95 6.04
CA GLY A 142 2.97 4.83 4.89
C GLY A 142 2.24 4.34 3.66
N HIS A 143 2.48 5.02 2.55
CA HIS A 143 1.94 4.70 1.23
C HIS A 143 3.01 4.84 0.15
N VAL A 144 2.73 4.33 -1.03
CA VAL A 144 3.63 4.35 -2.17
C VAL A 144 3.08 5.24 -3.27
N GLU A 145 4.00 5.87 -4.00
CA GLU A 145 3.69 6.60 -5.23
C GLU A 145 4.55 6.07 -6.39
N SER A 146 4.05 6.20 -7.60
CA SER A 146 4.82 5.87 -8.81
C SER A 146 6.07 6.76 -8.89
N GLY A 147 7.21 6.17 -9.21
CA GLY A 147 8.51 6.83 -9.20
C GLY A 147 9.26 6.76 -7.86
N MET A 148 8.64 6.26 -6.81
CA MET A 148 9.30 6.06 -5.51
C MET A 148 10.43 5.05 -5.62
N VAL A 149 11.57 5.34 -4.99
CA VAL A 149 12.70 4.42 -4.90
C VAL A 149 12.56 3.57 -3.64
N LEU A 150 12.59 2.25 -3.81
CA LEU A 150 12.53 1.26 -2.75
C LEU A 150 13.92 0.69 -2.50
N ARG A 151 14.29 0.56 -1.22
CA ARG A 151 15.56 -0.02 -0.79
C ARG A 151 15.32 -1.16 0.22
N GLY A 152 15.93 -2.32 -0.06
CA GLY A 152 16.01 -3.43 0.90
C GLY A 152 17.05 -3.15 1.99
N SER A 153 16.66 -3.27 3.26
CA SER A 153 17.52 -2.96 4.39
C SER A 153 18.63 -3.99 4.61
N THR A 154 18.42 -5.22 4.21
CA THR A 154 19.38 -6.32 4.36
C THR A 154 20.14 -6.58 3.06
N SER A 155 19.44 -6.67 1.95
CA SER A 155 20.03 -6.97 0.65
C SER A 155 20.73 -5.77 0.01
N GLY A 156 20.34 -4.54 0.37
CA GLY A 156 20.74 -3.33 -0.33
C GLY A 156 20.15 -3.20 -1.74
N ALA A 157 19.22 -4.08 -2.12
CA ALA A 157 18.55 -4.06 -3.42
C ALA A 157 17.81 -2.74 -3.62
N LEU A 158 17.78 -2.26 -4.86
CA LEU A 158 17.10 -1.04 -5.27
C LEU A 158 16.11 -1.32 -6.40
N ALA A 159 14.93 -0.75 -6.28
CA ALA A 159 13.91 -0.76 -7.32
C ALA A 159 13.14 0.56 -7.34
N THR A 160 12.52 0.86 -8.48
CA THR A 160 11.60 1.99 -8.61
C THR A 160 10.18 1.46 -8.78
N VAL A 161 9.23 2.05 -8.07
CA VAL A 161 7.80 1.76 -8.25
C VAL A 161 7.37 2.31 -9.60
N THR A 162 6.86 1.44 -10.47
CA THR A 162 6.45 1.83 -11.82
C THR A 162 4.98 2.26 -11.87
N ASN A 163 4.12 1.55 -11.15
CA ASN A 163 2.69 1.85 -11.02
C ASN A 163 2.17 1.51 -9.63
N VAL A 164 1.11 2.22 -9.22
CA VAL A 164 0.32 1.89 -8.03
C VAL A 164 -1.14 1.77 -8.46
N ARG A 165 -1.63 0.53 -8.58
CA ARG A 165 -2.98 0.23 -9.05
C ARG A 165 -3.61 -0.86 -8.20
N LEU A 166 -4.88 -0.67 -7.87
CA LEU A 166 -5.70 -1.69 -7.24
C LEU A 166 -6.37 -2.52 -8.34
N ILE A 167 -5.83 -3.70 -8.61
CA ILE A 167 -6.41 -4.63 -9.60
C ILE A 167 -6.64 -5.97 -8.90
N SER A 168 -7.88 -6.47 -9.01
CA SER A 168 -8.24 -7.79 -8.52
C SER A 168 -7.54 -8.88 -9.31
N ASP A 169 -7.17 -9.96 -8.65
CA ASP A 169 -6.56 -11.12 -9.31
C ASP A 169 -7.60 -12.01 -10.01
N LEU A 170 -7.13 -13.07 -10.67
CA LEU A 170 -8.01 -14.03 -11.35
C LEU A 170 -8.89 -14.81 -10.36
N ALA A 171 -8.48 -14.91 -9.09
CA ALA A 171 -9.26 -15.53 -8.03
C ALA A 171 -10.35 -14.60 -7.46
N ALA A 172 -10.59 -13.45 -8.08
CA ALA A 172 -11.56 -12.44 -7.65
C ALA A 172 -11.25 -11.87 -6.25
N VAL A 173 -9.97 -11.69 -5.94
CA VAL A 173 -9.47 -11.16 -4.67
C VAL A 173 -8.63 -9.92 -4.91
N LEU A 174 -8.79 -8.91 -4.06
CA LEU A 174 -7.92 -7.76 -3.96
C LEU A 174 -7.51 -7.57 -2.49
N ILE A 175 -6.22 -7.54 -2.24
CA ILE A 175 -5.66 -7.28 -0.92
C ILE A 175 -4.82 -6.00 -1.01
N GLY A 176 -4.97 -5.15 -0.01
CA GLY A 176 -4.20 -3.92 0.09
C GLY A 176 -4.22 -3.34 1.49
N SER A 177 -3.58 -2.20 1.63
CA SER A 177 -3.55 -1.45 2.88
C SER A 177 -3.86 0.01 2.59
N TYR A 178 -4.84 0.57 3.29
CA TYR A 178 -5.15 1.99 3.24
C TYR A 178 -4.34 2.72 4.31
N PHE A 179 -3.54 3.68 3.88
CA PHE A 179 -2.86 4.59 4.78
C PHE A 179 -3.77 5.79 5.08
N ILE A 180 -4.21 5.91 6.32
CA ILE A 180 -4.95 7.08 6.79
C ILE A 180 -3.93 8.21 6.97
N PRO A 181 -3.98 9.28 6.15
CA PRO A 181 -3.00 10.35 6.21
C PRO A 181 -3.20 11.20 7.48
N ASP A 182 -2.16 11.97 7.85
CA ASP A 182 -2.23 12.88 8.98
C ASP A 182 -3.25 14.01 8.72
N GLY A 183 -4.29 14.07 9.54
CA GLY A 183 -5.32 15.09 9.48
C GLY A 183 -4.84 16.51 9.82
N ASN A 184 -3.62 16.67 10.35
CA ASN A 184 -3.04 17.99 10.57
C ASN A 184 -2.41 18.58 9.30
N ASN A 185 -2.14 17.75 8.28
CA ASN A 185 -1.67 18.22 6.99
C ASN A 185 -2.85 18.76 6.15
N VAL A 186 -2.81 20.05 5.82
CA VAL A 186 -3.89 20.74 5.09
C VAL A 186 -4.11 20.21 3.67
N ASN A 187 -3.10 19.53 3.10
CA ASN A 187 -3.15 18.97 1.75
C ASN A 187 -3.72 17.53 1.72
N HIS A 188 -3.99 16.97 2.89
CA HIS A 188 -4.52 15.63 3.01
C HIS A 188 -6.01 15.64 3.37
N PRO A 189 -6.78 14.62 2.94
CA PRO A 189 -8.15 14.46 3.40
C PRO A 189 -8.17 14.21 4.91
N ARG A 190 -9.17 14.78 5.58
CA ARG A 190 -9.35 14.68 7.02
C ARG A 190 -10.61 13.89 7.31
N PHE A 191 -10.48 12.93 8.21
CA PHE A 191 -11.61 12.11 8.62
C PHE A 191 -11.80 12.23 10.13
N GLU A 192 -12.99 12.67 10.51
CA GLU A 192 -13.38 12.67 11.92
C GLU A 192 -13.47 11.25 12.46
N THR A 193 -13.27 11.10 13.77
CA THR A 193 -13.45 9.83 14.45
C THR A 193 -14.93 9.40 14.42
N GLY A 194 -15.18 8.09 14.31
CA GLY A 194 -16.54 7.53 14.24
C GLY A 194 -16.64 6.41 13.22
N THR A 195 -17.86 5.97 12.96
CA THR A 195 -18.14 4.98 11.92
C THR A 195 -17.91 5.59 10.55
N LYS A 196 -17.13 4.89 9.72
CA LYS A 196 -16.74 5.30 8.37
C LYS A 196 -17.03 4.18 7.38
N THR A 197 -17.34 4.56 6.15
CA THR A 197 -17.57 3.61 5.07
C THR A 197 -16.37 3.58 4.13
N PHE A 198 -15.78 2.39 3.99
CA PHE A 198 -14.77 2.12 2.96
C PHE A 198 -15.44 1.42 1.77
N THR A 199 -15.29 1.97 0.57
CA THR A 199 -15.93 1.46 -0.65
C THR A 199 -14.88 1.21 -1.72
N LEU A 200 -15.01 0.09 -2.44
CA LEU A 200 -14.24 -0.23 -3.63
C LEU A 200 -15.20 -0.32 -4.81
N VAL A 201 -14.98 0.47 -5.82
CA VAL A 201 -15.80 0.51 -7.04
C VAL A 201 -14.91 0.44 -8.29
N ASN A 202 -15.46 0.02 -9.41
CA ASN A 202 -14.77 -0.02 -10.69
C ASN A 202 -14.85 1.30 -11.47
N ASP A 203 -15.57 2.28 -10.94
CA ASP A 203 -15.73 3.61 -11.50
C ASP A 203 -14.95 4.66 -10.71
N ILE A 204 -14.17 5.49 -11.41
CA ILE A 204 -13.37 6.57 -10.80
C ILE A 204 -14.26 7.68 -10.20
N ASP A 205 -15.47 7.85 -10.70
CA ASP A 205 -16.43 8.85 -10.22
C ASP A 205 -17.31 8.34 -9.06
N ASN A 206 -16.99 7.17 -8.50
CA ASN A 206 -17.74 6.51 -7.42
C ASN A 206 -19.20 6.20 -7.80
N ASN A 207 -19.44 5.91 -9.05
CA ASN A 207 -20.76 5.46 -9.49
C ASN A 207 -20.98 4.00 -9.04
N GLN A 208 -22.00 3.77 -8.22
CA GLN A 208 -22.31 2.46 -7.64
C GLN A 208 -23.42 1.72 -8.41
N ASP A 209 -23.97 2.32 -9.47
CA ASP A 209 -25.08 1.73 -10.22
C ASP A 209 -24.64 0.51 -11.06
N ASP A 210 -23.33 0.37 -11.32
CA ASP A 210 -22.71 -0.74 -12.08
C ASP A 210 -21.79 -1.65 -11.23
N ALA A 211 -21.88 -1.58 -9.92
CA ALA A 211 -20.98 -2.30 -9.00
C ALA A 211 -21.46 -3.71 -8.62
#